data_8d9e8c95f3946b57f2912340046ac7d2
#
_entry.id   8d9e8c95f3946b57f2912340046ac7d2
#
_cell.length_a   1.000
_cell.length_b   1.000
_cell.length_c   1.000
_cell.angle_alpha   90.00
_cell.angle_beta   90.00
_cell.angle_gamma   90.00
#
_symmetry.space_group_name_H-M   'P 1'
#
loop_
_entity.id
_entity.type
_entity.pdbx_description
1 polymer ?
#
loop_
_entity_poly.entity_id
_entity_poly.type
_entity_poly.pdbx_seq_one_letter_code
_entity_poly.pdbx_strand_id
1 'polypeptide(L)'
;MTLRAVLLDLGGPVLDEEAEYEGWEASVVCALAAEGVTVPPAEFARELGAAIARCDPDAHLSAVWSFVRPDVDRFRRIRGAFRDQRRAFVENPRGVAVRPEAREVIPTLAARYPLAIAANQPEAVLSQLEEAGLLDYFRWRRVSEGMGIGKPSPLFFGMILDGLGVSAEEAVMVGDRLDFDVFPARLVGMRAVRVRVGLYAGQEPISPLHVPDLTLATLAELPAALASLG
;
A
#
# COMPACT_ATOMS: atom_id res chain seq x y z
N MET A 1 -7.60 -6.25 -25.37
CA MET A 1 -7.74 -4.80 -25.04
C MET A 1 -6.34 -4.27 -24.79
N THR A 2 -6.01 -3.12 -25.35
CA THR A 2 -4.64 -2.56 -25.26
C THR A 2 -4.48 -1.78 -23.97
N LEU A 3 -3.45 -2.11 -23.17
CA LEU A 3 -3.08 -1.37 -21.97
C LEU A 3 -2.60 0.04 -22.35
N ARG A 4 -3.15 1.08 -21.68
CA ARG A 4 -2.87 2.49 -21.96
C ARG A 4 -2.38 3.27 -20.76
N ALA A 5 -2.51 2.75 -19.53
CA ALA A 5 -2.03 3.41 -18.32
C ALA A 5 -1.61 2.40 -17.24
N VAL A 6 -0.64 2.79 -16.41
CA VAL A 6 -0.18 2.01 -15.26
C VAL A 6 -0.32 2.87 -14.01
N LEU A 7 -1.08 2.37 -13.03
CA LEU A 7 -1.20 2.95 -11.70
C LEU A 7 -0.26 2.18 -10.77
N LEU A 8 0.62 2.89 -10.07
CA LEU A 8 1.60 2.29 -9.14
C LEU A 8 1.27 2.68 -7.70
N ASP A 9 1.18 1.68 -6.82
CA ASP A 9 1.37 1.94 -5.40
C ASP A 9 2.81 2.33 -5.12
N LEU A 10 3.02 3.13 -4.10
CA LEU A 10 4.36 3.52 -3.66
C LEU A 10 4.87 2.60 -2.56
N GLY A 11 4.10 2.44 -1.49
CA GLY A 11 4.48 1.60 -0.35
C GLY A 11 4.65 0.13 -0.76
N GLY A 12 5.74 -0.48 -0.36
CA GLY A 12 6.10 -1.82 -0.79
C GLY A 12 6.77 -1.88 -2.17
N PRO A 13 6.07 -1.70 -3.29
CA PRO A 13 6.65 -1.84 -4.63
C PRO A 13 7.76 -0.84 -4.98
N VAL A 14 7.58 0.43 -4.63
CA VAL A 14 8.50 1.53 -4.98
C VAL A 14 9.35 1.95 -3.79
N LEU A 15 8.73 2.02 -2.62
CA LEU A 15 9.35 2.43 -1.36
C LEU A 15 9.50 1.22 -0.44
N ASP A 16 10.66 1.10 0.17
CA ASP A 16 10.88 0.14 1.24
C ASP A 16 10.44 0.75 2.56
N GLU A 17 9.35 0.22 3.12
CA GLU A 17 8.73 0.67 4.37
C GLU A 17 8.96 -0.32 5.53
N GLU A 18 9.85 -1.29 5.39
CA GLU A 18 10.02 -2.37 6.38
C GLU A 18 10.38 -1.80 7.76
N ALA A 19 11.35 -0.88 7.81
CA ALA A 19 11.74 -0.21 9.06
C ALA A 19 10.59 0.63 9.67
N GLU A 20 9.69 1.17 8.85
CA GLU A 20 8.51 1.89 9.31
C GLU A 20 7.52 0.95 9.99
N TYR A 21 7.23 -0.19 9.38
CA TYR A 21 6.33 -1.19 9.97
C TYR A 21 6.88 -1.76 11.28
N GLU A 22 8.18 -2.04 11.36
CA GLU A 22 8.83 -2.45 12.62
C GLU A 22 8.66 -1.40 13.73
N GLY A 23 8.82 -0.11 13.38
CA GLY A 23 8.59 1.01 14.28
C GLY A 23 7.13 1.09 14.77
N TRP A 24 6.18 0.84 13.87
CA TRP A 24 4.75 0.81 14.23
C TRP A 24 4.40 -0.35 15.14
N GLU A 25 4.93 -1.54 14.89
CA GLU A 25 4.72 -2.71 15.74
C GLU A 25 5.25 -2.47 17.17
N ALA A 26 6.48 -1.95 17.26
CA ALA A 26 7.07 -1.59 18.57
C ALA A 26 6.21 -0.55 19.31
N SER A 27 5.70 0.45 18.59
CA SER A 27 4.84 1.51 19.13
C SER A 27 3.53 0.95 19.67
N VAL A 28 2.89 0.04 18.94
CA VAL A 28 1.65 -0.60 19.36
C VAL A 28 1.86 -1.45 20.61
N VAL A 29 2.94 -2.23 20.68
CA VAL A 29 3.28 -3.04 21.86
C VAL A 29 3.51 -2.15 23.08
N CYS A 30 4.20 -1.01 22.92
CA CYS A 30 4.37 -0.02 23.99
C CYS A 30 3.01 0.59 24.43
N ALA A 31 2.12 0.91 23.51
CA ALA A 31 0.80 1.45 23.83
C ALA A 31 -0.08 0.43 24.57
N LEU A 32 -0.02 -0.85 24.21
CA LEU A 32 -0.67 -1.94 24.94
C LEU A 32 -0.14 -2.04 26.38
N ALA A 33 1.19 -2.01 26.56
CA ALA A 33 1.82 -2.07 27.88
C ALA A 33 1.44 -0.88 28.77
N ALA A 34 1.33 0.33 28.20
CA ALA A 34 0.88 1.52 28.92
C ALA A 34 -0.57 1.40 29.43
N GLU A 35 -1.40 0.62 28.76
CA GLU A 35 -2.78 0.29 29.17
C GLU A 35 -2.86 -0.98 30.05
N GLY A 36 -1.72 -1.48 30.54
CA GLY A 36 -1.64 -2.66 31.43
C GLY A 36 -1.79 -4.01 30.71
N VAL A 37 -1.61 -4.03 29.40
CA VAL A 37 -1.68 -5.27 28.58
C VAL A 37 -0.28 -5.60 28.08
N THR A 38 0.37 -6.56 28.74
CA THR A 38 1.70 -7.03 28.33
C THR A 38 1.57 -8.09 27.26
N VAL A 39 2.07 -7.78 26.05
CA VAL A 39 2.03 -8.68 24.90
C VAL A 39 3.47 -8.94 24.44
N PRO A 40 3.91 -10.21 24.40
CA PRO A 40 5.19 -10.55 23.77
C PRO A 40 5.20 -10.16 22.28
N PRO A 41 6.29 -9.58 21.74
CA PRO A 41 6.36 -9.19 20.31
C PRO A 41 5.98 -10.33 19.34
N ALA A 42 6.44 -11.54 19.60
CA ALA A 42 6.08 -12.70 18.77
C ALA A 42 4.58 -13.04 18.79
N GLU A 43 3.88 -12.75 19.89
CA GLU A 43 2.44 -12.94 19.99
C GLU A 43 1.68 -11.86 19.22
N PHE A 44 2.15 -10.61 19.31
CA PHE A 44 1.60 -9.52 18.50
C PHE A 44 1.78 -9.80 17.00
N ALA A 45 2.99 -10.19 16.57
CA ALA A 45 3.29 -10.53 15.18
C ALA A 45 2.40 -11.68 14.65
N ARG A 46 2.08 -12.67 15.49
CA ARG A 46 1.16 -13.76 15.12
C ARG A 46 -0.26 -13.24 14.88
N GLU A 47 -0.79 -12.39 15.75
CA GLU A 47 -2.14 -11.82 15.59
C GLU A 47 -2.20 -10.85 14.40
N LEU A 48 -1.14 -10.07 14.18
CA LEU A 48 -0.99 -9.21 13.03
C LEU A 48 -0.97 -10.04 11.73
N GLY A 49 -0.16 -11.10 11.68
CA GLY A 49 -0.12 -12.01 10.54
C GLY A 49 -1.46 -12.67 10.25
N ALA A 50 -2.22 -13.04 11.29
CA ALA A 50 -3.58 -13.56 11.14
C ALA A 50 -4.56 -12.51 10.58
N ALA A 51 -4.44 -11.24 10.97
CA ALA A 51 -5.24 -10.16 10.42
C ALA A 51 -4.88 -9.88 8.94
N ILE A 52 -3.60 -9.85 8.62
CA ILE A 52 -3.09 -9.71 7.24
C ILE A 52 -3.61 -10.84 6.35
N ALA A 53 -3.54 -12.10 6.83
CA ALA A 53 -4.03 -13.25 6.07
C ALA A 53 -5.54 -13.21 5.76
N ARG A 54 -6.32 -12.50 6.58
CA ARG A 54 -7.75 -12.26 6.33
C ARG A 54 -8.02 -11.05 5.42
N CYS A 55 -6.99 -10.43 4.85
CA CYS A 55 -7.09 -9.17 4.10
C CYS A 55 -7.80 -8.07 4.90
N ASP A 56 -7.49 -7.97 6.20
CA ASP A 56 -8.07 -6.97 7.07
C ASP A 56 -7.43 -5.60 6.77
N PRO A 57 -8.21 -4.58 6.37
CA PRO A 57 -7.65 -3.27 6.02
C PRO A 57 -6.97 -2.58 7.20
N ASP A 58 -7.43 -2.84 8.42
CA ASP A 58 -6.87 -2.30 9.65
C ASP A 58 -6.12 -3.37 10.47
N ALA A 59 -5.23 -4.14 9.82
CA ALA A 59 -4.60 -5.33 10.41
C ALA A 59 -3.95 -5.07 11.78
N HIS A 60 -3.23 -3.95 11.96
CA HIS A 60 -2.65 -3.58 13.25
C HIS A 60 -3.71 -3.33 14.32
N LEU A 61 -4.82 -2.65 13.97
CA LEU A 61 -5.91 -2.40 14.91
C LEU A 61 -6.69 -3.66 15.23
N SER A 62 -6.84 -4.57 14.27
CA SER A 62 -7.43 -5.90 14.52
C SER A 62 -6.57 -6.73 15.45
N ALA A 63 -5.25 -6.70 15.31
CA ALA A 63 -4.33 -7.32 16.24
C ALA A 63 -4.47 -6.71 17.65
N VAL A 64 -4.52 -5.37 17.78
CA VAL A 64 -4.78 -4.71 19.07
C VAL A 64 -6.09 -5.19 19.68
N TRP A 65 -7.16 -5.24 18.87
CA TRP A 65 -8.48 -5.65 19.36
C TRP A 65 -8.48 -7.08 19.93
N SER A 66 -7.69 -7.99 19.37
CA SER A 66 -7.60 -9.37 19.86
C SER A 66 -7.13 -9.45 21.32
N PHE A 67 -6.30 -8.49 21.77
CA PHE A 67 -5.74 -8.45 23.13
C PHE A 67 -6.58 -7.66 24.14
N VAL A 68 -7.45 -6.76 23.67
CA VAL A 68 -8.17 -5.86 24.59
C VAL A 68 -9.68 -6.10 24.63
N ARG A 69 -10.21 -6.94 23.73
CA ARG A 69 -11.64 -7.22 23.66
C ARG A 69 -12.19 -7.81 24.96
N PRO A 70 -13.40 -7.43 25.37
CA PRO A 70 -14.36 -6.53 24.70
C PRO A 70 -14.25 -5.06 25.15
N ASP A 71 -13.10 -4.60 25.67
CA ASP A 71 -12.89 -3.25 26.23
C ASP A 71 -12.69 -2.21 25.12
N VAL A 72 -13.79 -1.63 24.64
CA VAL A 72 -13.80 -0.61 23.59
C VAL A 72 -13.09 0.67 24.01
N ASP A 73 -13.16 1.07 25.28
CA ASP A 73 -12.56 2.31 25.74
C ASP A 73 -11.04 2.18 25.81
N ARG A 74 -10.52 1.06 26.26
CA ARG A 74 -9.09 0.72 26.18
C ARG A 74 -8.59 0.70 24.74
N PHE A 75 -9.32 0.03 23.84
CA PHE A 75 -9.02 0.02 22.42
C PHE A 75 -8.92 1.44 21.82
N ARG A 76 -9.88 2.34 22.18
CA ARG A 76 -9.87 3.73 21.68
C ARG A 76 -8.63 4.51 22.15
N ARG A 77 -8.19 4.32 23.40
CA ARG A 77 -6.96 4.96 23.93
C ARG A 77 -5.72 4.48 23.19
N ILE A 78 -5.57 3.16 23.01
CA ILE A 78 -4.43 2.57 22.26
C ILE A 78 -4.44 3.05 20.80
N ARG A 79 -5.61 3.03 20.14
CA ARG A 79 -5.76 3.56 18.77
C ARG A 79 -5.36 5.03 18.68
N GLY A 80 -5.70 5.84 19.68
CA GLY A 80 -5.30 7.25 19.75
C GLY A 80 -3.78 7.41 19.80
N ALA A 81 -3.12 6.72 20.71
CA ALA A 81 -1.67 6.73 20.84
C ALA A 81 -0.96 6.26 19.57
N PHE A 82 -1.44 5.18 18.95
CA PHE A 82 -0.90 4.66 17.69
C PHE A 82 -1.03 5.67 16.54
N ARG A 83 -2.20 6.32 16.41
CA ARG A 83 -2.42 7.36 15.39
C ARG A 83 -1.45 8.53 15.56
N ASP A 84 -1.23 8.99 16.80
CA ASP A 84 -0.37 10.14 17.08
C ASP A 84 1.10 9.82 16.79
N GLN A 85 1.53 8.58 17.04
CA GLN A 85 2.87 8.10 16.68
C GLN A 85 3.05 7.96 15.17
N ARG A 86 2.05 7.41 14.45
CA ARG A 86 2.09 7.36 12.98
C ARG A 86 2.21 8.76 12.39
N ARG A 87 1.48 9.73 12.93
CA ARG A 87 1.56 11.12 12.47
C ARG A 87 2.97 11.70 12.66
N ALA A 88 3.59 11.49 13.80
CA ALA A 88 4.96 11.93 14.05
C ALA A 88 5.98 11.28 13.10
N PHE A 89 5.75 10.03 12.69
CA PHE A 89 6.57 9.35 11.70
C PHE A 89 6.40 9.93 10.31
N VAL A 90 5.16 10.20 9.90
CA VAL A 90 4.83 10.86 8.62
C VAL A 90 5.47 12.25 8.51
N GLU A 91 5.48 13.02 9.61
CA GLU A 91 6.11 14.35 9.66
C GLU A 91 7.65 14.28 9.62
N ASN A 92 8.23 13.13 9.95
CA ASN A 92 9.69 12.92 9.95
C ASN A 92 10.03 11.47 9.55
N PRO A 93 9.82 11.08 8.28
CA PRO A 93 10.01 9.72 7.81
C PRO A 93 11.49 9.32 7.93
N ARG A 94 11.78 8.31 8.75
CA ARG A 94 13.11 7.75 8.89
C ARG A 94 13.12 6.32 8.36
N GLY A 95 14.05 6.03 7.47
CA GLY A 95 14.27 4.66 7.01
C GLY A 95 13.46 4.23 5.78
N VAL A 96 12.56 5.06 5.27
CA VAL A 96 11.89 4.78 3.98
C VAL A 96 12.87 5.11 2.85
N ALA A 97 13.15 4.15 2.01
CA ALA A 97 14.07 4.30 0.88
C ALA A 97 13.40 3.89 -0.43
N VAL A 98 13.74 4.58 -1.51
CA VAL A 98 13.35 4.13 -2.86
C VAL A 98 14.07 2.84 -3.18
N ARG A 99 13.32 1.78 -3.52
CA ARG A 99 13.89 0.50 -3.92
C ARG A 99 14.77 0.65 -5.15
N PRO A 100 15.94 0.00 -5.20
CA PRO A 100 16.87 0.14 -6.33
C PRO A 100 16.21 -0.13 -7.69
N GLU A 101 15.41 -1.17 -7.79
CA GLU A 101 14.73 -1.56 -9.02
C GLU A 101 13.71 -0.52 -9.50
N ALA A 102 13.11 0.27 -8.62
CA ALA A 102 12.18 1.31 -9.01
C ALA A 102 12.83 2.40 -9.87
N ARG A 103 14.13 2.66 -9.66
CA ARG A 103 14.92 3.64 -10.43
C ARG A 103 15.09 3.25 -11.90
N GLU A 104 15.03 1.97 -12.21
CA GLU A 104 15.14 1.44 -13.57
C GLU A 104 13.78 1.18 -14.20
N VAL A 105 12.84 0.65 -13.40
CA VAL A 105 11.52 0.24 -13.87
C VAL A 105 10.65 1.44 -14.19
N ILE A 106 10.60 2.46 -13.34
CA ILE A 106 9.74 3.64 -13.53
C ILE A 106 10.03 4.36 -14.85
N PRO A 107 11.29 4.73 -15.20
CA PRO A 107 11.62 5.32 -16.50
C PRO A 107 11.25 4.41 -17.67
N THR A 108 11.51 3.10 -17.55
CA THR A 108 11.22 2.11 -18.59
C THR A 108 9.72 2.04 -18.89
N LEU A 109 8.87 2.07 -17.84
CA LEU A 109 7.42 2.07 -18.01
C LEU A 109 6.90 3.40 -18.56
N ALA A 110 7.42 4.52 -18.07
CA ALA A 110 7.03 5.86 -18.50
C ALA A 110 7.32 6.11 -20.01
N ALA A 111 8.30 5.43 -20.57
CA ALA A 111 8.56 5.48 -22.01
C ALA A 111 7.46 4.84 -22.87
N ARG A 112 6.56 4.05 -22.25
CA ARG A 112 5.50 3.30 -22.95
C ARG A 112 4.10 3.66 -22.50
N TYR A 113 3.93 4.03 -21.22
CA TYR A 113 2.65 4.24 -20.58
C TYR A 113 2.63 5.53 -19.77
N PRO A 114 1.54 6.32 -19.79
CA PRO A 114 1.25 7.28 -18.73
C PRO A 114 1.24 6.57 -17.37
N LEU A 115 2.04 7.06 -16.42
CA LEU A 115 2.08 6.55 -15.06
C LEU A 115 1.26 7.42 -14.12
N ALA A 116 0.59 6.79 -13.16
CA ALA A 116 -0.10 7.45 -12.07
C ALA A 116 0.35 6.90 -10.72
N ILE A 117 0.46 7.78 -9.74
CA ILE A 117 0.60 7.40 -8.34
C ILE A 117 -0.80 7.01 -7.82
N ALA A 118 -0.91 5.80 -7.24
CA ALA A 118 -2.13 5.30 -6.61
C ALA A 118 -1.83 4.82 -5.19
N ALA A 119 -1.46 5.75 -4.28
CA ALA A 119 -0.94 5.45 -2.95
C ALA A 119 -1.74 6.12 -1.82
N ASN A 120 -1.92 5.37 -0.72
CA ASN A 120 -2.45 5.89 0.54
C ASN A 120 -1.31 6.48 1.36
N GLN A 121 -0.83 7.65 0.95
CA GLN A 121 0.35 8.29 1.51
C GLN A 121 0.09 9.78 1.80
N PRO A 122 0.89 10.40 2.69
CA PRO A 122 0.94 11.85 2.85
C PRO A 122 1.62 12.50 1.66
N GLU A 123 1.34 13.79 1.42
CA GLU A 123 1.95 14.54 0.32
C GLU A 123 3.49 14.66 0.45
N ALA A 124 4.01 14.55 1.67
CA ALA A 124 5.46 14.53 1.92
C ALA A 124 6.22 13.44 1.15
N VAL A 125 5.56 12.33 0.80
CA VAL A 125 6.18 11.26 0.00
C VAL A 125 6.59 11.71 -1.40
N LEU A 126 5.92 12.72 -1.95
CA LEU A 126 6.23 13.25 -3.28
C LEU A 126 7.63 13.88 -3.32
N SER A 127 8.07 14.52 -2.21
CA SER A 127 9.44 15.07 -2.10
C SER A 127 10.49 13.95 -2.15
N GLN A 128 10.22 12.78 -1.60
CA GLN A 128 11.15 11.64 -1.69
C GLN A 128 11.31 11.14 -3.13
N LEU A 129 10.21 11.12 -3.90
CA LEU A 129 10.24 10.76 -5.32
C LEU A 129 10.95 11.85 -6.14
N GLU A 130 10.78 13.12 -5.79
CA GLU A 130 11.46 14.25 -6.45
C GLU A 130 12.98 14.19 -6.20
N GLU A 131 13.42 14.00 -4.96
CA GLU A 131 14.82 13.82 -4.60
C GLU A 131 15.46 12.60 -5.29
N ALA A 132 14.67 11.55 -5.51
CA ALA A 132 15.08 10.37 -6.25
C ALA A 132 15.10 10.57 -7.78
N GLY A 133 14.59 11.71 -8.29
CA GLY A 133 14.46 11.99 -9.73
C GLY A 133 13.37 11.17 -10.42
N LEU A 134 12.39 10.68 -9.66
CA LEU A 134 11.34 9.77 -10.19
C LEU A 134 9.98 10.46 -10.37
N LEU A 135 9.70 11.57 -9.68
CA LEU A 135 8.39 12.21 -9.69
C LEU A 135 7.96 12.65 -11.09
N ASP A 136 8.89 13.12 -11.92
CA ASP A 136 8.61 13.63 -13.26
C ASP A 136 8.14 12.56 -14.26
N TYR A 137 8.36 11.30 -13.98
CA TYR A 137 7.84 10.20 -14.80
C TYR A 137 6.35 9.96 -14.63
N PHE A 138 5.73 10.48 -13.55
CA PHE A 138 4.30 10.32 -13.31
C PHE A 138 3.51 11.48 -13.93
N ARG A 139 2.48 11.14 -14.70
CA ARG A 139 1.52 12.10 -15.25
C ARG A 139 0.49 12.52 -14.18
N TRP A 140 0.08 11.60 -13.30
CA TRP A 140 -0.75 11.87 -12.14
C TRP A 140 0.09 11.77 -10.87
N ARG A 141 0.29 12.91 -10.18
CA ARG A 141 1.22 13.08 -9.05
C ARG A 141 0.50 13.45 -7.76
N ARG A 142 -0.65 12.79 -7.52
CA ARG A 142 -1.43 13.03 -6.29
C ARG A 142 -1.52 11.74 -5.50
N VAL A 143 -1.48 11.89 -4.17
CA VAL A 143 -1.68 10.82 -3.18
C VAL A 143 -2.99 11.04 -2.44
N SER A 144 -3.42 10.05 -1.64
CA SER A 144 -4.70 10.06 -0.94
C SER A 144 -4.92 11.30 -0.06
N GLU A 145 -3.87 11.82 0.61
CA GLU A 145 -3.99 13.02 1.44
C GLU A 145 -4.42 14.23 0.60
N GLY A 146 -3.74 14.52 -0.49
CA GLY A 146 -4.06 15.65 -1.37
C GLY A 146 -5.37 15.48 -2.15
N MET A 147 -5.89 14.25 -2.25
CA MET A 147 -7.18 13.94 -2.87
C MET A 147 -8.34 13.92 -1.87
N GLY A 148 -8.07 13.86 -0.56
CA GLY A 148 -9.07 13.68 0.48
C GLY A 148 -9.78 12.33 0.47
N ILE A 149 -9.31 11.39 -0.33
CA ILE A 149 -9.84 10.03 -0.48
C ILE A 149 -8.71 9.08 -0.88
N GLY A 150 -8.82 7.80 -0.53
CA GLY A 150 -7.80 6.80 -0.81
C GLY A 150 -8.37 5.41 -1.09
N LYS A 151 -7.50 4.48 -1.34
CA LYS A 151 -7.81 3.06 -1.46
C LYS A 151 -8.42 2.55 -0.13
N PRO A 152 -9.40 1.68 -0.13
CA PRO A 152 -9.94 0.91 -1.28
C PRO A 152 -11.15 1.56 -1.96
N SER A 153 -11.37 2.86 -1.84
CA SER A 153 -12.52 3.52 -2.44
C SER A 153 -12.51 3.43 -3.98
N PRO A 154 -13.57 2.93 -4.63
CA PRO A 154 -13.69 2.97 -6.10
C PRO A 154 -13.56 4.37 -6.69
N LEU A 155 -14.04 5.39 -5.97
CA LEU A 155 -13.93 6.79 -6.41
C LEU A 155 -12.48 7.25 -6.52
N PHE A 156 -11.58 6.77 -5.64
CA PHE A 156 -10.15 7.07 -5.73
C PHE A 156 -9.56 6.67 -7.09
N PHE A 157 -9.87 5.45 -7.55
CA PHE A 157 -9.45 4.97 -8.87
C PHE A 157 -10.12 5.72 -10.00
N GLY A 158 -11.42 6.01 -9.89
CA GLY A 158 -12.16 6.79 -10.88
C GLY A 158 -11.53 8.17 -11.13
N MET A 159 -11.17 8.88 -10.07
CA MET A 159 -10.50 10.20 -10.18
C MET A 159 -9.15 10.11 -10.92
N ILE A 160 -8.37 9.04 -10.69
CA ILE A 160 -7.10 8.83 -11.38
C ILE A 160 -7.33 8.51 -12.86
N LEU A 161 -8.26 7.61 -13.17
CA LEU A 161 -8.61 7.22 -14.53
C LEU A 161 -9.12 8.41 -15.36
N ASP A 162 -10.01 9.21 -14.78
CA ASP A 162 -10.51 10.46 -15.38
C ASP A 162 -9.36 11.45 -15.65
N GLY A 163 -8.45 11.61 -14.67
CA GLY A 163 -7.28 12.48 -14.82
C GLY A 163 -6.29 12.02 -15.88
N LEU A 164 -6.23 10.73 -16.18
CA LEU A 164 -5.41 10.15 -17.25
C LEU A 164 -6.17 10.11 -18.61
N GLY A 165 -7.50 10.21 -18.62
CA GLY A 165 -8.34 10.07 -19.79
C GLY A 165 -8.38 8.65 -20.36
N VAL A 166 -8.46 7.64 -19.49
CA VAL A 166 -8.51 6.21 -19.84
C VAL A 166 -9.68 5.52 -19.13
N SER A 167 -10.19 4.44 -19.73
CA SER A 167 -11.18 3.59 -19.08
C SER A 167 -10.50 2.57 -18.14
N ALA A 168 -11.26 1.98 -17.23
CA ALA A 168 -10.73 1.00 -16.27
C ALA A 168 -10.08 -0.21 -16.98
N GLU A 169 -10.70 -0.71 -18.05
CA GLU A 169 -10.20 -1.87 -18.81
C GLU A 169 -8.89 -1.57 -19.56
N GLU A 170 -8.56 -0.29 -19.76
CA GLU A 170 -7.31 0.17 -20.39
C GLU A 170 -6.18 0.40 -19.40
N ALA A 171 -6.43 0.22 -18.09
CA ALA A 171 -5.48 0.48 -17.03
C ALA A 171 -5.16 -0.78 -16.21
N VAL A 172 -3.97 -0.77 -15.60
CA VAL A 172 -3.54 -1.78 -14.64
C VAL A 172 -3.12 -1.12 -13.34
N MET A 173 -3.59 -1.67 -12.21
CA MET A 173 -3.08 -1.35 -10.89
C MET A 173 -1.94 -2.29 -10.53
N VAL A 174 -0.84 -1.74 -10.04
CA VAL A 174 0.33 -2.49 -9.54
C VAL A 174 0.55 -2.12 -8.08
N GLY A 175 0.48 -3.09 -7.20
CA GLY A 175 0.64 -2.92 -5.76
C GLY A 175 1.02 -4.21 -5.06
N ASP A 176 1.20 -4.18 -3.75
CA ASP A 176 1.58 -5.35 -2.94
C ASP A 176 0.40 -5.95 -2.17
N ARG A 177 -0.67 -5.17 -1.96
CA ARG A 177 -1.79 -5.54 -1.10
C ARG A 177 -3.00 -6.05 -1.87
N LEU A 178 -3.53 -7.19 -1.44
CA LEU A 178 -4.75 -7.74 -2.03
C LEU A 178 -6.00 -6.93 -1.70
N ASP A 179 -6.08 -6.38 -0.49
CA ASP A 179 -7.23 -5.63 0.03
C ASP A 179 -7.29 -4.17 -0.44
N PHE A 180 -6.14 -3.51 -0.65
CA PHE A 180 -6.08 -2.10 -1.06
C PHE A 180 -5.78 -1.89 -2.55
N ASP A 181 -5.10 -2.83 -3.21
CA ASP A 181 -4.69 -2.67 -4.60
C ASP A 181 -5.48 -3.58 -5.53
N VAL A 182 -5.42 -4.90 -5.28
CA VAL A 182 -5.99 -5.89 -6.19
C VAL A 182 -7.52 -5.87 -6.16
N PHE A 183 -8.10 -6.02 -4.97
CA PHE A 183 -9.56 -6.07 -4.80
C PHE A 183 -10.27 -4.84 -5.39
N PRO A 184 -9.92 -3.59 -5.00
CA PRO A 184 -10.64 -2.44 -5.51
C PRO A 184 -10.37 -2.16 -6.99
N ALA A 185 -9.17 -2.45 -7.52
CA ALA A 185 -8.90 -2.36 -8.95
C ALA A 185 -9.77 -3.32 -9.76
N ARG A 186 -9.88 -4.57 -9.32
CA ARG A 186 -10.76 -5.57 -9.93
C ARG A 186 -12.24 -5.19 -9.83
N LEU A 187 -12.63 -4.59 -8.71
CA LEU A 187 -14.01 -4.13 -8.50
C LEU A 187 -14.43 -3.05 -9.51
N VAL A 188 -13.52 -2.16 -9.91
CA VAL A 188 -13.81 -1.12 -10.92
C VAL A 188 -13.54 -1.58 -12.36
N GLY A 189 -13.12 -2.83 -12.57
CA GLY A 189 -12.87 -3.40 -13.90
C GLY A 189 -11.46 -3.22 -14.44
N MET A 190 -10.51 -2.77 -13.61
CA MET A 190 -9.09 -2.72 -13.97
C MET A 190 -8.46 -4.10 -13.92
N ARG A 191 -7.33 -4.26 -14.63
CA ARG A 191 -6.38 -5.34 -14.36
C ARG A 191 -5.60 -5.04 -13.09
N ALA A 192 -5.08 -6.09 -12.45
CA ALA A 192 -4.28 -5.96 -11.24
C ALA A 192 -3.04 -6.85 -11.28
N VAL A 193 -1.89 -6.28 -11.00
CA VAL A 193 -0.61 -6.97 -10.83
C VAL A 193 -0.17 -6.83 -9.38
N ARG A 194 0.10 -7.94 -8.74
CA ARG A 194 0.63 -7.95 -7.38
C ARG A 194 2.15 -8.12 -7.39
N VAL A 195 2.84 -7.28 -6.63
CA VAL A 195 4.27 -7.47 -6.30
C VAL A 195 4.36 -8.00 -4.87
N ARG A 196 4.90 -9.20 -4.66
CA ARG A 196 4.95 -9.86 -3.34
C ARG A 196 6.16 -9.38 -2.53
N VAL A 197 6.06 -8.20 -1.97
CA VAL A 197 7.12 -7.57 -1.15
C VAL A 197 6.56 -7.07 0.19
N GLY A 198 7.45 -6.83 1.16
CA GLY A 198 7.13 -6.23 2.44
C GLY A 198 6.18 -7.04 3.33
N LEU A 199 5.57 -6.35 4.28
CA LEU A 199 4.73 -6.91 5.34
C LEU A 199 3.56 -7.77 4.79
N TYR A 200 2.97 -7.36 3.65
CA TYR A 200 1.79 -8.00 3.08
C TYR A 200 2.10 -9.11 2.08
N ALA A 201 3.37 -9.47 1.87
CA ALA A 201 3.78 -10.52 0.92
C ALA A 201 3.10 -11.86 1.17
N GLY A 202 2.72 -12.16 2.41
CA GLY A 202 2.04 -13.39 2.82
C GLY A 202 0.52 -13.41 2.64
N GLN A 203 -0.12 -12.33 2.17
CA GLN A 203 -1.58 -12.34 1.92
C GLN A 203 -1.96 -13.39 0.88
N GLU A 204 -3.09 -14.09 1.11
CA GLU A 204 -3.70 -15.00 0.15
C GLU A 204 -5.11 -14.53 -0.24
N PRO A 205 -5.54 -14.75 -1.49
CA PRO A 205 -6.85 -14.31 -1.95
C PRO A 205 -7.99 -14.94 -1.15
N ILE A 206 -8.89 -14.14 -0.60
CA ILE A 206 -10.07 -14.59 0.16
C ILE A 206 -11.37 -14.53 -0.66
N SER A 207 -11.32 -13.98 -1.87
CA SER A 207 -12.42 -13.97 -2.84
C SER A 207 -11.88 -13.87 -4.27
N PRO A 208 -12.71 -14.14 -5.31
CA PRO A 208 -12.28 -13.99 -6.70
C PRO A 208 -11.73 -12.61 -7.07
N LEU A 209 -12.22 -11.53 -6.41
CA LEU A 209 -11.74 -10.17 -6.67
C LEU A 209 -10.36 -9.89 -6.03
N HIS A 210 -9.89 -10.74 -5.09
CA HIS A 210 -8.53 -10.66 -4.55
C HIS A 210 -7.49 -11.40 -5.40
N VAL A 211 -7.93 -12.10 -6.47
CA VAL A 211 -7.00 -12.80 -7.37
C VAL A 211 -6.43 -11.79 -8.37
N PRO A 212 -5.11 -11.51 -8.35
CA PRO A 212 -4.49 -10.64 -9.34
C PRO A 212 -4.41 -11.35 -10.70
N ASP A 213 -4.30 -10.58 -11.78
CA ASP A 213 -4.05 -11.14 -13.12
C ASP A 213 -2.63 -11.70 -13.22
N LEU A 214 -1.66 -11.07 -12.55
CA LEU A 214 -0.29 -11.55 -12.42
C LEU A 214 0.22 -11.33 -10.99
N THR A 215 1.13 -12.21 -10.55
CA THR A 215 1.89 -12.06 -9.31
C THR A 215 3.38 -12.10 -9.63
N LEU A 216 4.11 -11.10 -9.17
CA LEU A 216 5.53 -10.93 -9.38
C LEU A 216 6.28 -11.03 -8.04
N ALA A 217 7.49 -11.53 -8.04
CA ALA A 217 8.33 -11.56 -6.85
C ALA A 217 8.99 -10.19 -6.59
N THR A 218 9.27 -9.43 -7.64
CA THR A 218 9.90 -8.11 -7.56
C THR A 218 9.36 -7.15 -8.62
N LEU A 219 9.48 -5.85 -8.37
CA LEU A 219 9.09 -4.83 -9.33
C LEU A 219 9.89 -4.91 -10.64
N ALA A 220 11.12 -5.45 -10.62
CA ALA A 220 11.98 -5.59 -11.80
C ALA A 220 11.35 -6.46 -12.91
N GLU A 221 10.44 -7.38 -12.55
CA GLU A 221 9.76 -8.24 -13.52
C GLU A 221 8.64 -7.52 -14.30
N LEU A 222 8.18 -6.36 -13.79
CA LEU A 222 6.96 -5.69 -14.27
C LEU A 222 7.01 -5.29 -15.77
N PRO A 223 8.11 -4.73 -16.32
CA PRO A 223 8.15 -4.34 -17.73
C PRO A 223 7.93 -5.51 -18.70
N ALA A 224 8.48 -6.69 -18.37
CA ALA A 224 8.29 -7.90 -19.16
C ALA A 224 6.89 -8.49 -18.96
N ALA A 225 6.38 -8.48 -17.74
CA ALA A 225 5.07 -9.00 -17.39
C ALA A 225 3.93 -8.23 -18.08
N LEU A 226 4.02 -6.90 -18.13
CA LEU A 226 3.01 -6.07 -18.82
C LEU A 226 2.94 -6.33 -20.32
N ALA A 227 4.04 -6.74 -20.95
CA ALA A 227 4.01 -7.13 -22.37
C ALA A 227 3.15 -8.36 -22.64
N SER A 228 2.94 -9.22 -21.64
CA SER A 228 2.07 -10.40 -21.75
C SER A 228 0.59 -10.11 -21.48
N LEU A 229 0.28 -8.94 -20.89
CA LEU A 229 -1.09 -8.52 -20.62
C LEU A 229 -1.73 -7.72 -21.76
N GLY A 230 -0.96 -7.35 -22.78
CA GLY A 230 -1.39 -6.51 -23.91
C GLY A 230 -2.22 -7.23 -24.98
#